data_e5d6d356f5cb67d48301ea045874b311
#
_entry.id   e5d6d356f5cb67d48301ea045874b311
#
_cell.length_a   1.000
_cell.length_b   1.000
_cell.length_c   1.000
_cell.angle_alpha   90.00
_cell.angle_beta   90.00
_cell.angle_gamma   90.00
#
_symmetry.space_group_name_H-M   'P 1'
#
loop_
_entity.id
_entity.type
_entity.pdbx_description
1 polymer ?
#
loop_
_entity_poly.entity_id
_entity_poly.type
_entity_poly.pdbx_seq_one_letter_code
_entity_poly.pdbx_strand_id
1 'polypeptide(L)'
;MVEKTMDKIVALAKSRGFVYPGSEIYGGLANTWDYGNLGVELKNNVKKAWWQKFIQESPYNVGVDCAILMNPQTWIASGHLGGFSDPLMDCKECHERFRADKIIEDYAHEHGIEIGDSIDGWSHEQMENFIKENNVPCPTCGKHDFTEIREFNLMFKTFQGVTEDAKNTVYLRPETAQGIFVNFKNVQRTSRKKIPFGIGQIGKSFRNEITPGNFTFRTREFEQMELEFFCEPDTDLEWFAYWKKFCLDWLHTLGLKDEEVRYRDHDKEELSFYSKATTDIEFLFPFGWGELWGIADRTDYDLTQHMNVSKQDLTYFDDEKKEKYTPYVIEPSLGADRVVLAFLCAAYDEENIGTEDKPDTRTVLHFHPALAPVKIGILPLSKKLNEGAEKVYAQLAKKYNCEFDDRGNIGKRYRRQDEIGTPFCVTYDFDSEEDHAVTVRDRDTMEQVRIPISELKSYFEEKFNF
;
A
#
# COMPACT_ATOMS: atom_id res chain seq x y z
N MET A 1 -15.25 22.61 -0.42
CA MET A 1 -14.50 21.41 0.01
C MET A 1 -13.50 21.86 1.04
N VAL A 2 -13.36 21.14 2.14
CA VAL A 2 -12.36 21.44 3.16
C VAL A 2 -10.98 21.08 2.60
N GLU A 3 -9.99 21.91 2.88
CA GLU A 3 -8.60 21.62 2.50
C GLU A 3 -8.08 20.42 3.27
N LYS A 4 -7.82 19.33 2.55
CA LYS A 4 -7.20 18.12 3.10
C LYS A 4 -5.69 18.32 3.16
N THR A 5 -5.11 18.40 4.35
CA THR A 5 -3.66 18.51 4.54
C THR A 5 -3.11 17.25 5.19
N MET A 6 -1.85 16.93 4.92
CA MET A 6 -1.18 15.78 5.58
C MET A 6 -1.19 15.94 7.09
N ASP A 7 -1.01 17.15 7.62
CA ASP A 7 -1.00 17.40 9.07
C ASP A 7 -2.34 17.00 9.73
N LYS A 8 -3.47 17.33 9.11
CA LYS A 8 -4.79 16.93 9.62
C LYS A 8 -4.96 15.42 9.62
N ILE A 9 -4.57 14.77 8.53
CA ILE A 9 -4.68 13.32 8.35
C ILE A 9 -3.77 12.59 9.34
N VAL A 10 -2.52 13.02 9.48
CA VAL A 10 -1.55 12.45 10.44
C VAL A 10 -2.03 12.65 11.87
N ALA A 11 -2.54 13.84 12.22
CA ALA A 11 -3.08 14.12 13.54
C ALA A 11 -4.27 13.20 13.87
N LEU A 12 -5.21 13.02 12.93
CA LEU A 12 -6.32 12.08 13.10
C LEU A 12 -5.82 10.65 13.25
N ALA A 13 -4.93 10.20 12.37
CA ALA A 13 -4.38 8.85 12.37
C ALA A 13 -3.72 8.50 13.72
N LYS A 14 -2.90 9.40 14.26
CA LYS A 14 -2.26 9.24 15.58
C LYS A 14 -3.25 9.24 16.72
N SER A 15 -4.16 10.22 16.75
CA SER A 15 -5.11 10.41 17.86
C SER A 15 -6.18 9.31 17.93
N ARG A 16 -6.49 8.64 16.82
CA ARG A 16 -7.51 7.59 16.73
C ARG A 16 -6.95 6.17 16.68
N GLY A 17 -5.64 6.00 16.73
CA GLY A 17 -5.02 4.68 16.79
C GLY A 17 -4.93 3.97 15.45
N PHE A 18 -4.80 4.73 14.36
CA PHE A 18 -4.44 4.15 13.06
C PHE A 18 -2.94 3.89 12.96
N VAL A 19 -2.12 4.90 13.29
CA VAL A 19 -0.67 4.79 13.18
C VAL A 19 0.00 5.52 14.33
N TYR A 20 1.03 4.93 14.92
CA TYR A 20 1.87 5.52 15.95
C TYR A 20 3.32 5.62 15.48
N PRO A 21 4.13 6.57 15.98
CA PRO A 21 5.57 6.53 15.79
C PRO A 21 6.15 5.22 16.36
N GLY A 22 6.96 4.54 15.57
CA GLY A 22 7.59 3.29 16.00
C GLY A 22 8.55 3.53 17.18
N SER A 23 8.43 2.74 18.25
CA SER A 23 9.27 2.86 19.46
C SER A 23 9.20 4.22 20.13
N GLU A 24 8.05 4.88 20.14
CA GLU A 24 7.84 6.26 20.59
C GLU A 24 8.37 6.52 22.01
N ILE A 25 8.24 5.57 22.92
CA ILE A 25 8.71 5.69 24.31
C ILE A 25 10.23 5.88 24.45
N TYR A 26 11.00 5.56 23.41
CA TYR A 26 12.45 5.74 23.31
C TYR A 26 12.85 6.93 22.40
N GLY A 27 11.89 7.79 22.05
CA GLY A 27 12.10 8.90 21.12
C GLY A 27 11.87 8.54 19.65
N GLY A 28 11.45 7.31 19.39
CA GLY A 28 11.16 6.84 18.04
C GLY A 28 12.39 6.43 17.24
N LEU A 29 12.15 5.89 16.07
CA LEU A 29 13.14 5.69 15.02
C LEU A 29 12.64 6.42 13.76
N ALA A 30 13.51 7.23 13.15
CA ALA A 30 13.15 8.12 12.06
C ALA A 30 12.35 7.36 10.95
N ASN A 31 11.16 7.88 10.67
CA ASN A 31 10.22 7.38 9.68
C ASN A 31 9.90 5.88 9.79
N THR A 32 9.78 5.40 11.02
CA THR A 32 9.30 4.07 11.37
C THR A 32 7.96 4.20 12.08
N TRP A 33 6.98 3.39 11.66
CA TRP A 33 5.60 3.52 12.08
C TRP A 33 5.02 2.17 12.50
N ASP A 34 4.25 2.19 13.58
CA ASP A 34 3.47 1.05 14.05
C ASP A 34 1.99 1.27 13.69
N TYR A 35 1.35 0.26 13.09
CA TYR A 35 -0.11 0.31 12.91
C TYR A 35 -0.77 0.01 14.25
N GLY A 36 -1.62 0.94 14.71
CA GLY A 36 -2.39 0.81 15.92
C GLY A 36 -3.59 -0.15 15.75
N ASN A 37 -4.46 -0.17 16.76
CA ASN A 37 -5.62 -1.07 16.78
C ASN A 37 -6.61 -0.86 15.62
N LEU A 38 -6.80 0.36 15.15
CA LEU A 38 -7.64 0.63 13.96
C LEU A 38 -6.83 0.48 12.66
N GLY A 39 -5.57 0.87 12.69
CA GLY A 39 -4.71 0.78 11.51
C GLY A 39 -4.44 -0.65 11.06
N VAL A 40 -4.24 -1.58 11.99
CA VAL A 40 -4.04 -3.00 11.65
C VAL A 40 -5.29 -3.61 11.04
N GLU A 41 -6.48 -3.25 11.53
CA GLU A 41 -7.74 -3.71 10.96
C GLU A 41 -7.96 -3.13 9.55
N LEU A 42 -7.71 -1.83 9.34
CA LEU A 42 -7.78 -1.20 8.02
C LEU A 42 -6.83 -1.90 7.03
N LYS A 43 -5.58 -2.08 7.42
CA LYS A 43 -4.55 -2.73 6.59
C LYS A 43 -4.91 -4.17 6.26
N ASN A 44 -5.41 -4.93 7.24
CA ASN A 44 -5.86 -6.30 7.02
C ASN A 44 -7.08 -6.37 6.09
N ASN A 45 -8.02 -5.42 6.19
CA ASN A 45 -9.16 -5.34 5.29
C ASN A 45 -8.73 -5.04 3.86
N VAL A 46 -7.77 -4.14 3.65
CA VAL A 46 -7.17 -3.85 2.33
C VAL A 46 -6.51 -5.10 1.74
N LYS A 47 -5.66 -5.76 2.53
CA LYS A 47 -5.00 -7.02 2.09
C LYS A 47 -6.00 -8.13 1.78
N LYS A 48 -7.06 -8.25 2.58
CA LYS A 48 -8.13 -9.22 2.35
C LYS A 48 -8.89 -8.92 1.06
N ALA A 49 -9.23 -7.65 0.79
CA ALA A 49 -9.91 -7.25 -0.44
C ALA A 49 -9.04 -7.54 -1.67
N TRP A 50 -7.73 -7.27 -1.59
CA TRP A 50 -6.79 -7.61 -2.66
C TRP A 50 -6.71 -9.14 -2.88
N TRP A 51 -6.49 -9.91 -1.80
CA TRP A 51 -6.39 -11.36 -1.89
C TRP A 51 -7.65 -12.00 -2.45
N GLN A 52 -8.81 -11.53 -2.01
CA GLN A 52 -10.09 -11.99 -2.54
C GLN A 52 -10.18 -11.75 -4.04
N LYS A 53 -9.89 -10.52 -4.50
CA LYS A 53 -10.07 -10.14 -5.90
C LYS A 53 -9.02 -10.73 -6.83
N PHE A 54 -7.75 -10.68 -6.43
CA PHE A 54 -6.63 -11.09 -7.27
C PHE A 54 -6.32 -12.58 -7.20
N ILE A 55 -6.63 -13.25 -6.10
CA ILE A 55 -6.29 -14.66 -5.90
C ILE A 55 -7.55 -15.53 -5.85
N GLN A 56 -8.47 -15.26 -4.93
CA GLN A 56 -9.60 -16.14 -4.66
C GLN A 56 -10.62 -16.16 -5.80
N GLU A 57 -10.99 -15.01 -6.35
CA GLU A 57 -11.95 -14.86 -7.44
C GLU A 57 -11.34 -15.14 -8.84
N SER A 58 -10.01 -15.16 -8.92
CA SER A 58 -9.32 -15.39 -10.20
C SER A 58 -9.24 -16.87 -10.54
N PRO A 59 -9.65 -17.29 -11.74
CA PRO A 59 -9.45 -18.66 -12.22
C PRO A 59 -7.98 -18.95 -12.57
N TYR A 60 -7.17 -17.92 -12.72
CA TYR A 60 -5.77 -18.02 -13.15
C TYR A 60 -4.80 -18.10 -11.97
N ASN A 61 -5.02 -17.35 -10.88
CA ASN A 61 -4.01 -17.05 -9.90
C ASN A 61 -4.01 -18.02 -8.72
N VAL A 62 -2.85 -18.13 -8.09
CA VAL A 62 -2.63 -18.84 -6.81
C VAL A 62 -1.73 -18.00 -5.91
N GLY A 63 -1.72 -18.30 -4.63
CA GLY A 63 -0.92 -17.55 -3.66
C GLY A 63 0.29 -18.33 -3.15
N VAL A 64 1.32 -17.59 -2.71
CA VAL A 64 2.47 -18.11 -1.97
C VAL A 64 2.81 -17.19 -0.80
N ASP A 65 3.59 -17.69 0.13
CA ASP A 65 4.24 -16.91 1.18
C ASP A 65 5.70 -17.36 1.28
N CYS A 66 6.60 -16.61 0.64
CA CYS A 66 8.00 -16.93 0.56
C CYS A 66 8.78 -16.33 1.74
N ALA A 67 9.87 -16.99 2.15
CA ALA A 67 10.74 -16.50 3.20
C ALA A 67 11.35 -15.13 2.85
N ILE A 68 11.51 -14.26 3.85
CA ILE A 68 12.20 -12.97 3.71
C ILE A 68 13.70 -13.20 3.46
N LEU A 69 14.32 -14.12 4.22
CA LEU A 69 15.71 -14.49 4.07
C LEU A 69 15.83 -15.54 2.95
N MET A 70 16.59 -15.21 1.93
CA MET A 70 16.77 -16.05 0.75
C MET A 70 18.26 -16.25 0.48
N ASN A 71 18.58 -17.26 -0.31
CA ASN A 71 19.94 -17.48 -0.75
C ASN A 71 20.48 -16.22 -1.47
N PRO A 72 21.65 -15.67 -1.09
CA PRO A 72 22.22 -14.47 -1.71
C PRO A 72 22.37 -14.54 -3.24
N GLN A 73 22.48 -15.74 -3.81
CA GLN A 73 22.52 -15.94 -5.26
C GLN A 73 21.25 -15.44 -5.97
N THR A 74 20.11 -15.42 -5.26
CA THR A 74 18.86 -14.83 -5.77
C THR A 74 19.05 -13.37 -6.12
N TRP A 75 19.74 -12.62 -5.25
CA TRP A 75 19.97 -11.18 -5.42
C TRP A 75 21.08 -10.86 -6.41
N ILE A 76 22.01 -11.80 -6.64
CA ILE A 76 22.97 -11.74 -7.73
C ILE A 76 22.26 -11.94 -9.06
N ALA A 77 21.41 -12.97 -9.16
CA ALA A 77 20.68 -13.29 -10.38
C ALA A 77 19.75 -12.16 -10.81
N SER A 78 19.01 -11.59 -9.87
CA SER A 78 18.07 -10.47 -10.12
C SER A 78 18.75 -9.12 -10.34
N GLY A 79 20.06 -9.02 -10.13
CA GLY A 79 20.82 -7.76 -10.28
C GLY A 79 20.77 -6.81 -9.09
N HIS A 80 20.01 -7.10 -8.03
CA HIS A 80 19.87 -6.20 -6.87
C HIS A 80 21.19 -5.91 -6.15
N LEU A 81 22.10 -6.86 -6.07
CA LEU A 81 23.41 -6.62 -5.44
C LEU A 81 24.31 -5.71 -6.26
N GLY A 82 24.13 -5.67 -7.58
CA GLY A 82 24.97 -4.89 -8.47
C GLY A 82 24.42 -3.54 -8.89
N GLY A 83 23.09 -3.34 -8.89
CA GLY A 83 22.47 -2.17 -9.51
C GLY A 83 21.29 -1.56 -8.73
N PHE A 84 20.92 -2.11 -7.58
CA PHE A 84 19.84 -1.54 -6.77
C PHE A 84 20.40 -0.48 -5.81
N SER A 85 20.68 0.70 -6.36
CA SER A 85 21.37 1.79 -5.65
C SER A 85 20.79 3.14 -6.03
N ASP A 86 20.91 4.08 -5.09
CA ASP A 86 20.59 5.50 -5.31
C ASP A 86 21.88 6.33 -5.39
N PRO A 87 21.89 7.42 -6.18
CA PRO A 87 22.98 8.36 -6.22
C PRO A 87 23.04 9.21 -4.94
N LEU A 88 23.99 8.91 -4.06
CA LEU A 88 24.15 9.55 -2.75
C LEU A 88 25.23 10.62 -2.78
N MET A 89 24.94 11.79 -2.24
CA MET A 89 25.92 12.83 -1.94
C MET A 89 25.71 13.42 -0.53
N ASP A 90 26.77 13.96 0.08
CA ASP A 90 26.73 14.63 1.37
C ASP A 90 27.01 16.12 1.20
N CYS A 91 26.31 16.99 1.92
CA CYS A 91 26.73 18.39 2.06
C CYS A 91 27.95 18.46 2.95
N LYS A 92 29.07 19.09 2.49
CA LYS A 92 30.29 19.18 3.27
C LYS A 92 30.21 20.11 4.49
N GLU A 93 29.22 21.02 4.50
CA GLU A 93 29.04 22.01 5.57
C GLU A 93 28.15 21.49 6.71
N CYS A 94 26.96 20.96 6.40
CA CYS A 94 26.03 20.46 7.42
C CYS A 94 26.06 18.95 7.62
N HIS A 95 26.80 18.22 6.79
CA HIS A 95 26.94 16.75 6.79
C HIS A 95 25.64 15.98 6.58
N GLU A 96 24.58 16.65 6.12
CA GLU A 96 23.34 15.99 5.73
C GLU A 96 23.51 15.25 4.40
N ARG A 97 22.78 14.14 4.28
CA ARG A 97 22.82 13.23 3.14
C ARG A 97 21.60 13.39 2.25
N PHE A 98 21.86 13.34 0.96
CA PHE A 98 20.81 13.55 -0.04
C PHE A 98 20.95 12.60 -1.21
N ARG A 99 19.83 12.31 -1.85
CA ARG A 99 19.78 11.75 -3.19
C ARG A 99 20.03 12.88 -4.18
N ALA A 100 21.04 12.72 -5.01
CA ALA A 100 21.41 13.74 -6.00
C ALA A 100 20.30 13.98 -7.02
N ASP A 101 19.68 12.91 -7.50
CA ASP A 101 18.55 12.97 -8.43
C ASP A 101 17.40 13.80 -7.86
N LYS A 102 16.99 13.56 -6.62
CA LYS A 102 15.87 14.30 -5.99
C LYS A 102 16.15 15.78 -5.81
N ILE A 103 17.36 16.15 -5.39
CA ILE A 103 17.72 17.57 -5.27
C ILE A 103 17.69 18.26 -6.65
N ILE A 104 18.11 17.58 -7.70
CA ILE A 104 18.06 18.11 -9.06
C ILE A 104 16.62 18.29 -9.52
N GLU A 105 15.77 17.28 -9.35
CA GLU A 105 14.36 17.33 -9.73
C GLU A 105 13.62 18.46 -9.00
N ASP A 106 13.78 18.54 -7.67
CA ASP A 106 13.15 19.57 -6.84
C ASP A 106 13.60 20.98 -7.26
N TYR A 107 14.90 21.16 -7.45
CA TYR A 107 15.46 22.45 -7.89
C TYR A 107 14.99 22.84 -9.29
N ALA A 108 14.99 21.92 -10.24
CA ALA A 108 14.55 22.17 -11.60
C ALA A 108 13.06 22.53 -11.62
N HIS A 109 12.23 21.85 -10.87
CA HIS A 109 10.81 22.14 -10.73
C HIS A 109 10.57 23.54 -10.15
N GLU A 110 11.25 23.90 -9.07
CA GLU A 110 11.13 25.22 -8.42
C GLU A 110 11.56 26.38 -9.33
N HIS A 111 12.54 26.13 -10.21
CA HIS A 111 13.09 27.16 -11.10
C HIS A 111 12.61 27.09 -12.54
N GLY A 112 11.68 26.17 -12.84
CA GLY A 112 11.12 26.01 -14.19
C GLY A 112 12.16 25.58 -15.23
N ILE A 113 13.15 24.78 -14.82
CA ILE A 113 14.18 24.22 -15.72
C ILE A 113 13.65 22.91 -16.28
N GLU A 114 13.64 22.79 -17.60
CA GLU A 114 13.27 21.55 -18.28
C GLU A 114 14.43 20.52 -18.20
N ILE A 115 14.20 19.42 -17.52
CA ILE A 115 15.15 18.30 -17.36
C ILE A 115 14.63 16.99 -17.96
N GLY A 116 13.50 17.03 -18.68
CA GLY A 116 12.74 15.85 -19.10
C GLY A 116 11.80 15.37 -17.99
N ASP A 117 11.11 14.27 -18.23
CA ASP A 117 10.13 13.71 -17.29
C ASP A 117 10.80 13.00 -16.13
N SER A 118 12.04 12.50 -16.30
CA SER A 118 12.86 11.87 -15.26
C SER A 118 14.35 12.01 -15.58
N ILE A 119 15.18 11.97 -14.54
CA ILE A 119 16.65 11.95 -14.65
C ILE A 119 17.27 10.59 -14.28
N ASP A 120 16.44 9.55 -14.15
CA ASP A 120 16.91 8.21 -13.76
C ASP A 120 17.99 7.62 -14.69
N GLY A 121 18.02 8.06 -15.94
CA GLY A 121 19.05 7.68 -16.91
C GLY A 121 20.31 8.53 -16.90
N TRP A 122 20.42 9.54 -16.04
CA TRP A 122 21.59 10.42 -16.02
C TRP A 122 22.79 9.74 -15.38
N SER A 123 23.97 9.98 -15.94
CA SER A 123 25.25 9.60 -15.29
C SER A 123 25.55 10.51 -14.10
N HIS A 124 26.36 10.04 -13.16
CA HIS A 124 26.85 10.86 -12.04
C HIS A 124 27.50 12.16 -12.52
N GLU A 125 28.25 12.11 -13.61
CA GLU A 125 28.87 13.29 -14.21
C GLU A 125 27.84 14.31 -14.68
N GLN A 126 26.73 13.87 -15.29
CA GLN A 126 25.65 14.76 -15.71
C GLN A 126 24.95 15.40 -14.52
N MET A 127 24.68 14.63 -13.47
CA MET A 127 24.09 15.13 -12.21
C MET A 127 25.02 16.14 -11.53
N GLU A 128 26.32 15.83 -11.39
CA GLU A 128 27.30 16.74 -10.79
C GLU A 128 27.47 18.04 -11.59
N ASN A 129 27.47 17.95 -12.92
CA ASN A 129 27.55 19.13 -13.78
C ASN A 129 26.31 20.00 -13.61
N PHE A 130 25.10 19.43 -13.59
CA PHE A 130 23.86 20.18 -13.37
C PHE A 130 23.91 20.94 -12.03
N ILE A 131 24.31 20.25 -10.94
CA ILE A 131 24.40 20.83 -9.60
C ILE A 131 25.39 22.03 -9.58
N LYS A 132 26.55 21.87 -10.23
CA LYS A 132 27.57 22.92 -10.32
C LYS A 132 27.14 24.08 -11.19
N GLU A 133 26.62 23.81 -12.39
CA GLU A 133 26.23 24.85 -13.36
C GLU A 133 25.07 25.70 -12.87
N ASN A 134 24.09 25.08 -12.20
CA ASN A 134 22.94 25.76 -11.67
C ASN A 134 23.13 26.26 -10.24
N ASN A 135 24.33 26.02 -9.66
CA ASN A 135 24.65 26.42 -8.30
C ASN A 135 23.56 25.97 -7.28
N VAL A 136 23.17 24.68 -7.37
CA VAL A 136 22.08 24.10 -6.58
C VAL A 136 22.43 24.18 -5.08
N PRO A 137 21.57 24.78 -4.23
CA PRO A 137 21.86 24.91 -2.79
C PRO A 137 21.52 23.62 -2.04
N CYS A 138 22.20 23.37 -0.95
CA CYS A 138 21.80 22.36 0.03
C CYS A 138 20.43 22.72 0.63
N PRO A 139 19.44 21.83 0.57
CA PRO A 139 18.10 22.09 1.12
C PRO A 139 18.09 22.43 2.61
N THR A 140 19.10 21.96 3.37
CA THR A 140 19.16 22.15 4.82
C THR A 140 19.87 23.43 5.22
N CYS A 141 21.04 23.72 4.64
CA CYS A 141 21.88 24.84 5.10
C CYS A 141 22.09 25.94 4.04
N GLY A 142 21.59 25.76 2.81
CA GLY A 142 21.71 26.72 1.70
C GLY A 142 23.12 26.86 1.12
N LYS A 143 24.07 26.02 1.51
CA LYS A 143 25.44 26.01 0.96
C LYS A 143 25.49 25.17 -0.31
N HIS A 144 26.57 25.34 -1.10
CA HIS A 144 26.69 24.73 -2.43
C HIS A 144 27.86 23.75 -2.55
N ASP A 145 28.42 23.30 -1.46
CA ASP A 145 29.58 22.38 -1.47
C ASP A 145 29.16 20.96 -1.09
N PHE A 146 29.12 20.10 -2.10
CA PHE A 146 28.77 18.69 -1.96
C PHE A 146 29.95 17.78 -2.21
N THR A 147 29.90 16.57 -1.69
CA THR A 147 30.82 15.48 -2.06
C THR A 147 30.55 15.00 -3.48
N GLU A 148 31.46 14.22 -4.03
CA GLU A 148 31.21 13.45 -5.24
C GLU A 148 30.02 12.50 -5.02
N ILE A 149 29.27 12.23 -6.09
CA ILE A 149 28.15 11.28 -6.07
C ILE A 149 28.71 9.86 -6.02
N ARG A 150 28.13 9.03 -5.12
CA ARG A 150 28.48 7.63 -4.96
C ARG A 150 27.23 6.75 -4.95
N GLU A 151 27.37 5.54 -5.42
CA GLU A 151 26.28 4.54 -5.36
C GLU A 151 26.06 4.08 -3.91
N PHE A 152 24.80 4.10 -3.49
CA PHE A 152 24.36 3.56 -2.20
C PHE A 152 23.38 2.43 -2.42
N ASN A 153 23.82 1.19 -2.21
CA ASN A 153 22.94 0.03 -2.36
C ASN A 153 21.85 0.00 -1.26
N LEU A 154 20.58 -0.11 -1.68
CA LEU A 154 19.42 -0.02 -0.80
C LEU A 154 19.11 -1.31 -0.04
N MET A 155 19.83 -2.41 -0.28
CA MET A 155 19.58 -3.67 0.43
C MET A 155 20.09 -3.61 1.87
N PHE A 156 19.22 -3.95 2.84
CA PHE A 156 19.65 -4.22 4.19
C PHE A 156 20.45 -5.51 4.26
N LYS A 157 21.64 -5.43 4.81
CA LYS A 157 22.58 -6.51 5.00
C LYS A 157 22.54 -7.00 6.45
N THR A 158 22.53 -8.32 6.65
CA THR A 158 22.63 -8.96 7.96
C THR A 158 23.43 -10.25 7.87
N PHE A 159 23.54 -11.01 8.95
CA PHE A 159 24.33 -12.22 9.02
C PHE A 159 23.50 -13.39 9.58
N GLN A 160 23.77 -14.57 9.05
CA GLN A 160 23.20 -15.81 9.54
C GLN A 160 24.29 -16.61 10.29
N GLY A 161 23.99 -17.07 11.49
CA GLY A 161 24.96 -17.78 12.32
C GLY A 161 25.72 -16.86 13.29
N VAL A 162 26.86 -17.33 13.78
CA VAL A 162 27.60 -16.70 14.91
C VAL A 162 28.71 -15.75 14.48
N THR A 163 29.07 -15.72 13.21
CA THR A 163 30.17 -14.89 12.68
C THR A 163 29.67 -13.91 11.63
N GLU A 164 30.14 -12.67 11.72
CA GLU A 164 29.86 -11.59 10.78
C GLU A 164 30.89 -11.58 9.65
N ASP A 165 30.82 -12.55 8.75
CA ASP A 165 31.73 -12.69 7.62
C ASP A 165 30.98 -12.80 6.28
N ALA A 166 31.71 -12.75 5.19
CA ALA A 166 31.15 -12.78 3.84
C ALA A 166 30.37 -14.06 3.53
N LYS A 167 30.69 -15.19 4.17
CA LYS A 167 30.02 -16.47 3.94
C LYS A 167 28.66 -16.53 4.62
N ASN A 168 28.52 -15.79 5.71
CA ASN A 168 27.30 -15.74 6.53
C ASN A 168 26.43 -14.53 6.19
N THR A 169 26.83 -13.71 5.23
CA THR A 169 26.06 -12.54 4.79
C THR A 169 24.78 -12.96 4.10
N VAL A 170 23.66 -12.43 4.59
CA VAL A 170 22.33 -12.51 3.98
C VAL A 170 21.70 -11.12 3.90
N TYR A 171 20.64 -11.00 3.13
CA TYR A 171 19.98 -9.71 2.91
C TYR A 171 18.49 -9.82 3.25
N LEU A 172 17.92 -8.72 3.75
CA LEU A 172 16.47 -8.58 3.82
C LEU A 172 15.96 -8.29 2.41
N ARG A 173 14.94 -9.02 1.97
CA ARG A 173 14.42 -8.86 0.60
C ARG A 173 13.92 -7.43 0.34
N PRO A 174 14.32 -6.80 -0.78
CA PRO A 174 13.84 -5.46 -1.15
C PRO A 174 12.50 -5.48 -1.89
N GLU A 175 12.05 -6.68 -2.32
CA GLU A 175 10.79 -6.93 -3.01
C GLU A 175 10.33 -8.37 -2.79
N THR A 176 9.05 -8.62 -3.03
CA THR A 176 8.46 -9.96 -2.91
C THR A 176 8.52 -10.77 -4.21
N ALA A 177 8.78 -10.14 -5.35
CA ALA A 177 8.80 -10.75 -6.69
C ALA A 177 9.77 -11.95 -6.81
N GLN A 178 11.00 -11.79 -6.32
CA GLN A 178 12.04 -12.81 -6.52
C GLN A 178 11.71 -14.15 -5.85
N GLY A 179 11.00 -14.10 -4.71
CA GLY A 179 10.48 -15.31 -4.07
C GLY A 179 9.49 -16.08 -4.96
N ILE A 180 8.73 -15.36 -5.76
CA ILE A 180 7.79 -15.93 -6.74
C ILE A 180 8.55 -16.58 -7.88
N PHE A 181 9.52 -15.88 -8.50
CA PHE A 181 10.28 -16.40 -9.63
C PHE A 181 11.05 -17.68 -9.30
N VAL A 182 11.74 -17.73 -8.16
CA VAL A 182 12.49 -18.95 -7.76
C VAL A 182 11.57 -20.13 -7.45
N ASN A 183 10.30 -19.87 -7.15
CA ASN A 183 9.28 -20.89 -6.88
C ASN A 183 8.38 -21.20 -8.09
N PHE A 184 8.59 -20.59 -9.24
CA PHE A 184 7.74 -20.75 -10.41
C PHE A 184 7.43 -22.23 -10.73
N LYS A 185 8.48 -23.06 -10.88
CA LYS A 185 8.31 -24.50 -11.17
C LYS A 185 7.63 -25.27 -10.05
N ASN A 186 7.92 -24.95 -8.80
CA ASN A 186 7.29 -25.60 -7.65
C ASN A 186 5.78 -25.35 -7.66
N VAL A 187 5.39 -24.09 -7.84
CA VAL A 187 3.99 -23.68 -7.86
C VAL A 187 3.26 -24.24 -9.08
N GLN A 188 3.85 -24.09 -10.28
CA GLN A 188 3.26 -24.57 -11.54
C GLN A 188 2.98 -26.09 -11.45
N ARG A 189 3.95 -26.87 -10.96
CA ARG A 189 3.81 -28.32 -10.83
C ARG A 189 2.77 -28.73 -9.78
N THR A 190 2.77 -28.10 -8.62
CA THR A 190 1.90 -28.48 -7.50
C THR A 190 0.47 -28.02 -7.69
N SER A 191 0.27 -26.84 -8.31
CA SER A 191 -1.06 -26.32 -8.65
C SER A 191 -1.63 -26.86 -9.97
N ARG A 192 -0.79 -27.49 -10.80
CA ARG A 192 -1.12 -27.98 -12.14
C ARG A 192 -1.67 -26.88 -13.07
N LYS A 193 -1.27 -25.65 -12.83
CA LYS A 193 -1.69 -24.51 -13.66
C LYS A 193 -1.02 -24.57 -15.03
N LYS A 194 -1.78 -24.18 -16.04
CA LYS A 194 -1.30 -23.91 -17.40
C LYS A 194 -1.12 -22.39 -17.57
N ILE A 195 -0.25 -21.99 -18.47
CA ILE A 195 -0.12 -20.60 -18.90
C ILE A 195 -1.41 -20.20 -19.66
N PRO A 196 -2.04 -19.04 -19.39
CA PRO A 196 -1.58 -18.01 -18.44
C PRO A 196 -1.99 -18.32 -17.00
N PHE A 197 -1.12 -18.01 -16.02
CA PHE A 197 -1.48 -18.04 -14.61
C PHE A 197 -0.60 -17.10 -13.81
N GLY A 198 -1.09 -16.64 -12.67
CA GLY A 198 -0.39 -15.75 -11.77
C GLY A 198 -0.06 -16.37 -10.42
N ILE A 199 0.98 -15.86 -9.80
CA ILE A 199 1.37 -16.21 -8.43
C ILE A 199 1.42 -14.92 -7.64
N GLY A 200 0.55 -14.79 -6.63
CA GLY A 200 0.49 -13.59 -5.79
C GLY A 200 1.07 -13.81 -4.41
N GLN A 201 1.61 -12.76 -3.84
CA GLN A 201 2.17 -12.74 -2.49
C GLN A 201 1.88 -11.42 -1.80
N ILE A 202 1.58 -11.48 -0.51
CA ILE A 202 1.58 -10.32 0.40
C ILE A 202 2.72 -10.54 1.38
N GLY A 203 3.62 -9.57 1.51
CA GLY A 203 4.74 -9.74 2.41
C GLY A 203 5.56 -8.47 2.65
N LYS A 204 6.32 -8.51 3.74
CA LYS A 204 7.26 -7.45 4.11
C LYS A 204 8.42 -7.39 3.14
N SER A 205 8.83 -6.16 2.82
CA SER A 205 10.03 -5.82 2.05
C SER A 205 10.78 -4.69 2.76
N PHE A 206 12.07 -4.56 2.44
CA PHE A 206 12.97 -3.67 3.16
C PHE A 206 13.88 -2.94 2.18
N ARG A 207 13.87 -1.61 2.23
CA ARG A 207 14.76 -0.77 1.44
C ARG A 207 15.40 0.27 2.33
N ASN A 208 16.72 0.30 2.39
CA ASN A 208 17.46 1.27 3.22
C ASN A 208 17.43 2.66 2.59
N GLU A 209 16.24 3.21 2.45
CA GLU A 209 15.97 4.51 1.83
C GLU A 209 16.82 5.61 2.45
N ILE A 210 17.42 6.45 1.61
CA ILE A 210 18.24 7.60 2.03
C ILE A 210 17.32 8.69 2.59
N THR A 211 16.22 8.98 1.89
CA THR A 211 15.25 10.03 2.23
C THR A 211 13.85 9.47 2.41
N PRO A 212 13.59 8.69 3.47
CA PRO A 212 12.23 8.27 3.78
C PRO A 212 11.39 9.49 4.19
N GLY A 213 10.09 9.47 3.91
CA GLY A 213 9.24 10.63 4.19
C GLY A 213 7.78 10.44 3.86
N ASN A 214 7.01 11.53 3.97
CA ASN A 214 5.59 11.57 3.70
C ASN A 214 4.79 10.52 4.48
N PHE A 215 5.01 10.47 5.81
CA PHE A 215 4.33 9.55 6.72
C PHE A 215 4.59 8.08 6.32
N THR A 216 3.56 7.27 6.07
CA THR A 216 3.71 5.86 5.67
C THR A 216 3.92 5.66 4.16
N PHE A 217 4.08 6.74 3.39
CA PHE A 217 4.27 6.66 1.94
C PHE A 217 5.63 6.08 1.54
N ARG A 218 6.71 6.53 2.19
CA ARG A 218 8.08 6.04 1.93
C ARG A 218 8.78 5.70 3.24
N THR A 219 8.86 4.43 3.54
CA THR A 219 9.45 3.87 4.76
C THR A 219 10.52 2.84 4.40
N ARG A 220 11.39 2.50 5.37
CA ARG A 220 12.43 1.48 5.16
C ARG A 220 11.94 0.05 5.29
N GLU A 221 10.86 -0.15 6.05
CA GLU A 221 10.14 -1.40 6.20
C GLU A 221 8.69 -1.17 5.74
N PHE A 222 8.25 -1.93 4.76
CA PHE A 222 6.90 -1.78 4.17
C PHE A 222 6.35 -3.15 3.77
N GLU A 223 5.11 -3.19 3.32
CA GLU A 223 4.46 -4.41 2.86
C GLU A 223 4.01 -4.24 1.41
N GLN A 224 4.29 -5.25 0.58
CA GLN A 224 3.85 -5.31 -0.81
C GLN A 224 2.74 -6.33 -0.98
N MET A 225 1.85 -6.05 -1.91
CA MET A 225 0.89 -6.99 -2.50
C MET A 225 1.24 -7.10 -3.98
N GLU A 226 1.81 -8.21 -4.38
CA GLU A 226 2.46 -8.38 -5.67
C GLU A 226 1.97 -9.64 -6.37
N LEU A 227 1.73 -9.53 -7.68
CA LEU A 227 1.33 -10.61 -8.54
C LEU A 227 2.32 -10.71 -9.70
N GLU A 228 2.88 -11.90 -9.91
CA GLU A 228 3.63 -12.21 -11.13
C GLU A 228 2.73 -13.06 -12.02
N PHE A 229 2.27 -12.47 -13.10
CA PHE A 229 1.36 -13.12 -14.04
C PHE A 229 2.13 -13.61 -15.27
N PHE A 230 2.26 -14.92 -15.36
CA PHE A 230 2.99 -15.60 -16.41
C PHE A 230 2.09 -15.81 -17.63
N CYS A 231 2.54 -15.35 -18.79
CA CYS A 231 1.82 -15.45 -20.05
C CYS A 231 2.72 -15.97 -21.17
N GLU A 232 2.09 -16.34 -22.29
CA GLU A 232 2.81 -16.71 -23.49
C GLU A 232 3.49 -15.50 -24.12
N PRO A 233 4.75 -15.60 -24.60
CA PRO A 233 5.37 -14.55 -25.40
C PRO A 233 4.46 -14.04 -26.52
N ASP A 234 4.54 -12.75 -26.84
CA ASP A 234 3.70 -12.05 -27.81
C ASP A 234 2.22 -11.82 -27.40
N THR A 235 1.78 -12.33 -26.22
CA THR A 235 0.47 -11.99 -25.62
C THR A 235 0.60 -11.00 -24.47
N ASP A 236 1.82 -10.63 -24.14
CA ASP A 236 2.21 -9.79 -23.01
C ASP A 236 1.52 -8.42 -23.00
N LEU A 237 1.48 -7.70 -24.12
CA LEU A 237 0.85 -6.37 -24.20
C LEU A 237 -0.67 -6.41 -24.01
N GLU A 238 -1.35 -7.50 -24.41
CA GLU A 238 -2.77 -7.68 -24.14
C GLU A 238 -3.02 -7.89 -22.64
N TRP A 239 -2.19 -8.71 -21.99
CA TRP A 239 -2.26 -8.94 -20.55
C TRP A 239 -1.84 -7.70 -19.75
N PHE A 240 -0.87 -6.94 -20.23
CA PHE A 240 -0.49 -5.66 -19.65
C PHE A 240 -1.67 -4.67 -19.63
N ALA A 241 -2.36 -4.51 -20.76
CA ALA A 241 -3.56 -3.67 -20.85
C ALA A 241 -4.69 -4.18 -19.94
N TYR A 242 -4.88 -5.51 -19.85
CA TYR A 242 -5.86 -6.13 -18.96
C TYR A 242 -5.57 -5.78 -17.49
N TRP A 243 -4.33 -5.97 -17.02
CA TRP A 243 -3.96 -5.72 -15.64
C TRP A 243 -3.97 -4.24 -15.28
N LYS A 244 -3.59 -3.34 -16.19
CA LYS A 244 -3.77 -1.88 -15.99
C LYS A 244 -5.21 -1.55 -15.61
N LYS A 245 -6.15 -1.99 -16.44
CA LYS A 245 -7.57 -1.74 -16.20
C LYS A 245 -8.06 -2.43 -14.92
N PHE A 246 -7.70 -3.69 -14.71
CA PHE A 246 -8.14 -4.47 -13.56
C PHE A 246 -7.73 -3.84 -12.22
N CYS A 247 -6.49 -3.36 -12.13
CA CYS A 247 -5.96 -2.68 -10.95
C CYS A 247 -6.69 -1.36 -10.66
N LEU A 248 -6.96 -0.56 -11.68
CA LEU A 248 -7.70 0.69 -11.53
C LEU A 248 -9.15 0.43 -11.13
N ASP A 249 -9.83 -0.52 -11.79
CA ASP A 249 -11.21 -0.91 -11.45
C ASP A 249 -11.31 -1.37 -10.00
N TRP A 250 -10.31 -2.09 -9.47
CA TRP A 250 -10.28 -2.49 -8.06
C TRP A 250 -10.21 -1.30 -7.10
N LEU A 251 -9.41 -0.27 -7.40
CA LEU A 251 -9.34 0.96 -6.60
C LEU A 251 -10.69 1.69 -6.60
N HIS A 252 -11.34 1.81 -7.75
CA HIS A 252 -12.67 2.41 -7.86
C HIS A 252 -13.74 1.63 -7.10
N THR A 253 -13.71 0.30 -7.15
CA THR A 253 -14.63 -0.56 -6.39
C THR A 253 -14.54 -0.30 -4.88
N LEU A 254 -13.36 0.10 -4.39
CA LEU A 254 -13.12 0.41 -2.98
C LEU A 254 -13.25 1.91 -2.64
N GLY A 255 -13.72 2.72 -3.58
CA GLY A 255 -14.17 4.09 -3.32
C GLY A 255 -13.23 5.21 -3.75
N LEU A 256 -12.10 4.93 -4.40
CA LEU A 256 -11.30 5.99 -5.03
C LEU A 256 -12.01 6.52 -6.29
N LYS A 257 -11.95 7.82 -6.52
CA LYS A 257 -12.65 8.49 -7.61
C LYS A 257 -11.72 8.76 -8.79
N ASP A 258 -12.32 8.98 -9.99
CA ASP A 258 -11.57 9.27 -11.21
C ASP A 258 -10.64 10.48 -11.08
N GLU A 259 -11.08 11.53 -10.36
CA GLU A 259 -10.28 12.73 -10.14
C GLU A 259 -9.13 12.55 -9.13
N GLU A 260 -9.12 11.44 -8.38
CA GLU A 260 -8.11 11.14 -7.36
C GLU A 260 -7.01 10.21 -7.87
N VAL A 261 -7.21 9.55 -9.02
CA VAL A 261 -6.27 8.57 -9.58
C VAL A 261 -5.98 8.87 -11.05
N ARG A 262 -4.79 8.50 -11.51
CA ARG A 262 -4.43 8.60 -12.92
C ARG A 262 -3.45 7.49 -13.33
N TYR A 263 -3.36 7.25 -14.64
CA TYR A 263 -2.24 6.51 -15.22
C TYR A 263 -1.07 7.45 -15.50
N ARG A 264 0.14 6.96 -15.26
CA ARG A 264 1.39 7.55 -15.72
C ARG A 264 2.17 6.46 -16.48
N ASP A 265 2.13 6.51 -17.79
CA ASP A 265 2.92 5.61 -18.62
C ASP A 265 4.38 6.09 -18.62
N HIS A 266 5.34 5.16 -18.48
CA HIS A 266 6.76 5.49 -18.51
C HIS A 266 7.23 5.65 -19.95
N ASP A 267 8.05 6.67 -20.20
CA ASP A 267 8.75 6.84 -21.46
C ASP A 267 9.85 5.79 -21.62
N LYS A 268 10.32 5.58 -22.87
CA LYS A 268 11.32 4.53 -23.14
C LYS A 268 12.62 4.72 -22.38
N GLU A 269 12.98 5.96 -22.09
CA GLU A 269 14.18 6.35 -21.35
C GLU A 269 14.08 6.07 -19.84
N GLU A 270 12.87 5.99 -19.30
CA GLU A 270 12.59 5.67 -17.91
C GLU A 270 12.47 4.17 -17.63
N LEU A 271 12.25 3.36 -18.69
CA LEU A 271 12.03 1.94 -18.51
C LEU A 271 13.23 1.27 -17.86
N SER A 272 12.97 0.48 -16.82
CA SER A 272 13.98 -0.44 -16.30
C SER A 272 14.49 -1.35 -17.41
N PHE A 273 15.77 -1.75 -17.34
CA PHE A 273 16.42 -2.57 -18.34
C PHE A 273 15.76 -3.94 -18.61
N TYR A 274 14.89 -4.37 -17.72
CA TYR A 274 14.12 -5.62 -17.83
C TYR A 274 12.69 -5.40 -18.34
N SER A 275 12.24 -4.16 -18.49
CA SER A 275 10.83 -3.85 -18.79
C SER A 275 10.66 -3.43 -20.24
N LYS A 276 9.61 -3.98 -20.88
CA LYS A 276 9.15 -3.60 -22.23
C LYS A 276 8.14 -2.45 -22.17
N ALA A 277 7.35 -2.39 -21.11
CA ALA A 277 6.37 -1.35 -20.82
C ALA A 277 6.15 -1.25 -19.31
N THR A 278 5.97 -0.04 -18.81
CA THR A 278 5.64 0.20 -17.40
C THR A 278 4.59 1.32 -17.32
N THR A 279 3.65 1.16 -16.41
CA THR A 279 2.65 2.18 -16.09
C THR A 279 2.49 2.24 -14.59
N ASP A 280 2.50 3.44 -14.02
CA ASP A 280 2.07 3.65 -12.65
C ASP A 280 0.58 4.00 -12.60
N ILE A 281 -0.10 3.59 -11.55
CA ILE A 281 -1.34 4.20 -11.11
C ILE A 281 -1.00 5.08 -9.93
N GLU A 282 -1.20 6.37 -10.08
CA GLU A 282 -0.91 7.37 -9.08
C GLU A 282 -2.18 7.85 -8.40
N PHE A 283 -2.06 8.22 -7.11
CA PHE A 283 -3.11 8.87 -6.32
C PHE A 283 -2.70 10.30 -5.98
N LEU A 284 -3.67 11.22 -5.98
CA LEU A 284 -3.47 12.61 -5.60
C LEU A 284 -3.50 12.76 -4.07
N PHE A 285 -2.34 12.57 -3.45
CA PHE A 285 -2.14 12.84 -2.03
C PHE A 285 -2.15 14.35 -1.75
N PRO A 286 -2.32 14.79 -0.49
CA PRO A 286 -2.18 16.21 -0.12
C PRO A 286 -0.81 16.82 -0.46
N PHE A 287 0.24 16.00 -0.63
CA PHE A 287 1.57 16.42 -1.05
C PHE A 287 1.82 16.31 -2.57
N GLY A 288 0.80 15.97 -3.35
CA GLY A 288 0.89 15.77 -4.80
C GLY A 288 0.68 14.34 -5.26
N TRP A 289 0.89 14.10 -6.55
CA TRP A 289 0.75 12.78 -7.15
C TRP A 289 1.80 11.81 -6.61
N GLY A 290 1.36 10.62 -6.25
CA GLY A 290 2.24 9.56 -5.75
C GLY A 290 1.80 8.19 -6.24
N GLU A 291 2.78 7.37 -6.61
CA GLU A 291 2.59 6.01 -7.10
C GLU A 291 1.92 5.12 -6.05
N LEU A 292 0.85 4.41 -6.45
CA LEU A 292 0.23 3.31 -5.72
C LEU A 292 0.62 1.96 -6.29
N TRP A 293 0.44 1.77 -7.61
CA TRP A 293 0.74 0.58 -8.38
C TRP A 293 1.86 0.86 -9.34
N GLY A 294 2.84 -0.04 -9.43
CA GLY A 294 3.68 -0.21 -10.58
C GLY A 294 3.18 -1.42 -11.37
N ILE A 295 2.90 -1.28 -12.65
CA ILE A 295 2.49 -2.37 -13.52
C ILE A 295 3.54 -2.47 -14.63
N ALA A 296 4.31 -3.56 -14.67
CA ALA A 296 5.41 -3.75 -15.59
C ALA A 296 5.25 -5.00 -16.45
N ASP A 297 5.57 -4.89 -17.73
CA ASP A 297 5.87 -6.03 -18.58
C ASP A 297 7.36 -6.34 -18.46
N ARG A 298 7.69 -7.36 -17.68
CA ARG A 298 9.07 -7.78 -17.36
C ARG A 298 9.67 -8.73 -18.38
N THR A 299 8.93 -9.06 -19.43
CA THR A 299 9.32 -10.06 -20.43
C THR A 299 9.69 -11.41 -19.78
N ASP A 300 10.67 -12.12 -20.28
CA ASP A 300 11.22 -13.36 -19.69
C ASP A 300 12.47 -13.11 -18.83
N TYR A 301 12.75 -11.85 -18.52
CA TYR A 301 14.02 -11.43 -17.92
C TYR A 301 14.33 -12.21 -16.63
N ASP A 302 13.46 -12.17 -15.63
CA ASP A 302 13.74 -12.74 -14.31
C ASP A 302 13.95 -14.26 -14.36
N LEU A 303 13.07 -14.98 -15.05
CA LEU A 303 13.22 -16.43 -15.22
C LEU A 303 14.51 -16.78 -15.94
N THR A 304 14.88 -16.02 -16.97
CA THR A 304 16.13 -16.20 -17.72
C THR A 304 17.37 -15.94 -16.84
N GLN A 305 17.35 -14.88 -16.02
CA GLN A 305 18.45 -14.59 -15.11
C GLN A 305 18.61 -15.69 -14.05
N HIS A 306 17.53 -16.15 -13.46
CA HIS A 306 17.57 -17.27 -12.51
C HIS A 306 18.06 -18.57 -13.16
N MET A 307 17.64 -18.88 -14.39
CA MET A 307 18.18 -20.01 -15.15
C MET A 307 19.69 -19.88 -15.38
N ASN A 308 20.14 -18.68 -15.76
CA ASN A 308 21.56 -18.41 -16.04
C ASN A 308 22.47 -18.61 -14.81
N VAL A 309 22.00 -18.22 -13.63
CA VAL A 309 22.77 -18.36 -12.39
C VAL A 309 22.63 -19.75 -11.77
N SER A 310 21.39 -20.23 -11.62
CA SER A 310 21.10 -21.49 -10.92
C SER A 310 21.38 -22.73 -11.75
N LYS A 311 21.43 -22.61 -13.10
CA LYS A 311 21.48 -23.71 -14.05
C LYS A 311 20.26 -24.64 -14.00
N GLN A 312 19.16 -24.20 -13.38
CA GLN A 312 17.90 -24.93 -13.34
C GLN A 312 16.99 -24.48 -14.49
N ASP A 313 16.21 -25.40 -15.03
CA ASP A 313 15.27 -25.14 -16.12
C ASP A 313 13.96 -24.55 -15.58
N LEU A 314 13.68 -23.29 -15.88
CA LEU A 314 12.44 -22.58 -15.53
C LEU A 314 11.51 -22.36 -16.74
N THR A 315 11.79 -22.99 -17.88
CA THR A 315 10.94 -22.90 -19.08
C THR A 315 9.60 -23.64 -18.85
N TYR A 316 8.59 -23.25 -19.56
CA TYR A 316 7.29 -23.93 -19.61
C TYR A 316 7.20 -24.80 -20.85
N PHE A 317 6.65 -26.00 -20.71
CA PHE A 317 6.31 -26.86 -21.84
C PHE A 317 4.80 -26.84 -22.06
N ASP A 318 4.38 -26.36 -23.20
CA ASP A 318 2.98 -26.38 -23.63
C ASP A 318 2.65 -27.73 -24.28
N ASP A 319 1.86 -28.53 -23.57
CA ASP A 319 1.44 -29.88 -24.03
C ASP A 319 0.55 -29.84 -25.25
N GLU A 320 -0.20 -28.78 -25.46
CA GLU A 320 -1.13 -28.66 -26.59
C GLU A 320 -0.38 -28.25 -27.86
N LYS A 321 0.51 -27.30 -27.79
CA LYS A 321 1.33 -26.80 -28.90
C LYS A 321 2.58 -27.64 -29.13
N LYS A 322 2.98 -28.48 -28.15
CA LYS A 322 4.24 -29.26 -28.16
C LYS A 322 5.48 -28.36 -28.26
N GLU A 323 5.40 -27.18 -27.67
CA GLU A 323 6.45 -26.17 -27.68
C GLU A 323 6.98 -25.88 -26.28
N LYS A 324 8.23 -25.46 -26.21
CA LYS A 324 8.91 -25.10 -24.98
C LYS A 324 9.38 -23.66 -25.09
N TYR A 325 9.00 -22.82 -24.11
CA TYR A 325 9.38 -21.40 -24.06
C TYR A 325 9.57 -20.92 -22.63
N THR A 326 10.25 -19.77 -22.46
CA THR A 326 10.28 -19.04 -21.20
C THR A 326 9.06 -18.11 -21.17
N PRO A 327 8.16 -18.21 -20.17
CA PRO A 327 7.02 -17.32 -20.09
C PRO A 327 7.43 -15.86 -19.94
N TYR A 328 6.63 -14.95 -20.49
CA TYR A 328 6.69 -13.53 -20.18
C TYR A 328 5.90 -13.24 -18.90
N VAL A 329 6.23 -12.16 -18.26
CA VAL A 329 5.67 -11.82 -16.94
C VAL A 329 5.10 -10.41 -16.95
N ILE A 330 3.84 -10.29 -16.51
CA ILE A 330 3.23 -9.00 -16.17
C ILE A 330 3.17 -8.90 -14.65
N GLU A 331 3.75 -7.86 -14.10
CA GLU A 331 3.85 -7.59 -12.67
C GLU A 331 2.96 -6.42 -12.26
N PRO A 332 1.76 -6.62 -11.73
CA PRO A 332 1.08 -5.62 -10.90
C PRO A 332 1.62 -5.66 -9.47
N SER A 333 2.35 -4.63 -9.05
CA SER A 333 2.92 -4.49 -7.70
C SER A 333 2.33 -3.28 -6.98
N LEU A 334 1.81 -3.49 -5.77
CA LEU A 334 1.15 -2.48 -4.95
C LEU A 334 1.80 -2.38 -3.56
N GLY A 335 2.15 -1.17 -3.16
CA GLY A 335 2.54 -0.89 -1.79
C GLY A 335 1.34 -0.88 -0.85
N ALA A 336 1.22 -1.87 0.05
CA ALA A 336 0.09 -1.94 0.98
C ALA A 336 -0.01 -0.69 1.87
N ASP A 337 1.12 -0.18 2.35
CA ASP A 337 1.17 1.00 3.21
C ASP A 337 0.75 2.27 2.46
N ARG A 338 1.14 2.41 1.19
CA ARG A 338 0.75 3.53 0.33
C ARG A 338 -0.74 3.54 0.03
N VAL A 339 -1.32 2.39 -0.33
CA VAL A 339 -2.75 2.32 -0.62
C VAL A 339 -3.61 2.48 0.62
N VAL A 340 -3.16 2.01 1.78
CA VAL A 340 -3.81 2.30 3.07
C VAL A 340 -3.84 3.80 3.35
N LEU A 341 -2.71 4.49 3.12
CA LEU A 341 -2.65 5.95 3.23
C LEU A 341 -3.58 6.65 2.23
N ALA A 342 -3.63 6.18 0.98
CA ALA A 342 -4.52 6.73 -0.04
C ALA A 342 -5.99 6.60 0.37
N PHE A 343 -6.42 5.43 0.85
CA PHE A 343 -7.78 5.24 1.36
C PHE A 343 -8.09 6.12 2.58
N LEU A 344 -7.11 6.33 3.46
CA LEU A 344 -7.27 7.23 4.60
C LEU A 344 -7.42 8.69 4.14
N CYS A 345 -6.61 9.13 3.17
CA CYS A 345 -6.69 10.47 2.58
C CYS A 345 -8.02 10.69 1.83
N ALA A 346 -8.43 9.73 1.02
CA ALA A 346 -9.68 9.79 0.27
C ALA A 346 -10.90 9.85 1.20
N ALA A 347 -10.89 9.03 2.26
CA ALA A 347 -12.01 8.92 3.20
C ALA A 347 -12.17 10.14 4.11
N TYR A 348 -11.12 10.90 4.38
CA TYR A 348 -11.15 12.04 5.31
C TYR A 348 -12.06 13.17 4.80
N ASP A 349 -12.98 13.63 5.66
CA ASP A 349 -13.78 14.83 5.40
C ASP A 349 -14.12 15.57 6.71
N GLU A 350 -14.43 16.86 6.57
CA GLU A 350 -14.95 17.72 7.63
C GLU A 350 -16.26 18.36 7.12
N GLU A 351 -17.37 17.93 7.66
CA GLU A 351 -18.70 18.36 7.24
C GLU A 351 -19.29 19.35 8.24
N ASN A 352 -19.85 20.45 7.74
CA ASN A 352 -20.69 21.32 8.58
C ASN A 352 -22.11 20.78 8.63
N ILE A 353 -22.50 20.23 9.79
CA ILE A 353 -23.85 19.71 10.03
C ILE A 353 -24.69 20.66 10.92
N GLY A 354 -24.13 21.82 11.25
CA GLY A 354 -24.83 22.89 11.97
C GLY A 354 -25.57 23.86 11.03
N THR A 355 -26.12 24.92 11.62
CA THR A 355 -26.71 26.04 10.88
C THR A 355 -25.68 27.16 10.65
N GLU A 356 -25.98 28.13 9.78
CA GLU A 356 -25.13 29.31 9.57
C GLU A 356 -24.85 30.06 10.87
N ASP A 357 -25.86 30.20 11.75
CA ASP A 357 -25.75 30.89 13.04
C ASP A 357 -25.03 30.05 14.12
N LYS A 358 -25.00 28.75 13.96
CA LYS A 358 -24.36 27.80 14.89
C LYS A 358 -23.66 26.69 14.13
N PRO A 359 -22.47 26.94 13.60
CA PRO A 359 -21.73 25.93 12.88
C PRO A 359 -21.36 24.77 13.81
N ASP A 360 -21.49 23.55 13.32
CA ASP A 360 -21.10 22.32 14.02
C ASP A 360 -20.36 21.40 13.04
N THR A 361 -19.05 21.30 13.19
CA THR A 361 -18.19 20.52 12.28
C THR A 361 -18.13 19.07 12.73
N ARG A 362 -18.40 18.15 11.80
CA ARG A 362 -18.24 16.72 11.94
C ARG A 362 -16.99 16.28 11.18
N THR A 363 -16.00 15.73 11.86
CA THR A 363 -14.92 14.99 11.20
C THR A 363 -15.40 13.56 10.94
N VAL A 364 -15.23 13.07 9.73
CA VAL A 364 -15.70 11.75 9.30
C VAL A 364 -14.71 11.10 8.37
N LEU A 365 -14.59 9.77 8.46
CA LEU A 365 -13.87 8.94 7.50
C LEU A 365 -14.88 8.13 6.67
N HIS A 366 -15.07 8.50 5.41
CA HIS A 366 -15.96 7.83 4.45
C HIS A 366 -15.35 6.57 3.85
N PHE A 367 -14.84 5.67 4.69
CA PHE A 367 -14.33 4.39 4.19
C PHE A 367 -15.43 3.59 3.50
N HIS A 368 -15.08 2.97 2.38
CA HIS A 368 -15.90 1.89 1.84
C HIS A 368 -16.14 0.84 2.95
N PRO A 369 -17.37 0.32 3.13
CA PRO A 369 -17.68 -0.60 4.24
C PRO A 369 -16.77 -1.83 4.30
N ALA A 370 -16.27 -2.33 3.17
CA ALA A 370 -15.28 -3.41 3.14
C ALA A 370 -13.97 -3.04 3.85
N LEU A 371 -13.56 -1.77 3.83
CA LEU A 371 -12.29 -1.29 4.38
C LEU A 371 -12.40 -0.83 5.83
N ALA A 372 -13.57 -0.35 6.28
CA ALA A 372 -13.78 0.20 7.60
C ALA A 372 -13.21 -0.71 8.71
N PRO A 373 -12.36 -0.19 9.63
CA PRO A 373 -11.76 -0.98 10.71
C PRO A 373 -12.81 -1.60 11.63
N VAL A 374 -13.73 -0.78 12.09
CA VAL A 374 -14.92 -1.20 12.83
C VAL A 374 -16.10 -1.19 11.86
N LYS A 375 -16.82 -2.31 11.79
CA LYS A 375 -17.96 -2.45 10.88
C LYS A 375 -19.24 -1.90 11.48
N ILE A 376 -19.43 -2.14 12.77
CA ILE A 376 -20.67 -1.82 13.48
C ILE A 376 -20.33 -1.30 14.89
N GLY A 377 -20.78 -0.09 15.20
CA GLY A 377 -20.77 0.45 16.56
C GLY A 377 -22.03 0.06 17.32
N ILE A 378 -21.92 -0.57 18.49
CA ILE A 378 -23.04 -0.94 19.34
C ILE A 378 -23.15 0.05 20.49
N LEU A 379 -24.21 0.84 20.50
CA LEU A 379 -24.36 2.02 21.34
C LEU A 379 -25.67 1.93 22.19
N PRO A 380 -25.62 1.43 23.44
CA PRO A 380 -26.79 1.46 24.31
C PRO A 380 -27.16 2.90 24.63
N LEU A 381 -28.42 3.29 24.50
CA LEU A 381 -28.86 4.66 24.76
C LEU A 381 -28.59 5.10 26.23
N SER A 382 -28.66 4.16 27.15
CA SER A 382 -28.35 4.32 28.57
C SER A 382 -27.58 3.11 29.09
N LYS A 383 -26.73 3.29 30.11
CA LYS A 383 -26.03 2.18 30.78
C LYS A 383 -26.97 1.10 31.35
N LYS A 384 -28.25 1.46 31.66
CA LYS A 384 -29.26 0.51 32.10
C LYS A 384 -29.61 -0.54 31.03
N LEU A 385 -29.29 -0.24 29.78
CA LEU A 385 -29.59 -1.06 28.62
C LEU A 385 -28.38 -1.88 28.15
N ASN A 386 -27.26 -1.83 28.88
CA ASN A 386 -26.03 -2.53 28.49
C ASN A 386 -26.24 -4.03 28.27
N GLU A 387 -27.01 -4.70 29.13
CA GLU A 387 -27.24 -6.15 29.02
C GLU A 387 -27.89 -6.54 27.69
N GLY A 388 -28.91 -5.77 27.24
CA GLY A 388 -29.56 -5.99 25.94
C GLY A 388 -28.61 -5.69 24.77
N ALA A 389 -27.91 -4.57 24.85
CA ALA A 389 -26.93 -4.18 23.84
C ALA A 389 -25.73 -5.17 23.72
N GLU A 390 -25.26 -5.72 24.85
CA GLU A 390 -24.20 -6.74 24.88
C GLU A 390 -24.60 -8.04 24.17
N LYS A 391 -25.90 -8.43 24.28
CA LYS A 391 -26.44 -9.57 23.55
C LYS A 391 -26.40 -9.34 22.03
N VAL A 392 -26.77 -8.13 21.58
CA VAL A 392 -26.67 -7.72 20.17
C VAL A 392 -25.21 -7.71 19.71
N TYR A 393 -24.30 -7.13 20.52
CA TYR A 393 -22.86 -7.16 20.26
C TYR A 393 -22.35 -8.59 20.09
N ALA A 394 -22.62 -9.48 21.05
CA ALA A 394 -22.18 -10.87 21.01
C ALA A 394 -22.69 -11.65 19.79
N GLN A 395 -23.88 -11.29 19.28
CA GLN A 395 -24.44 -11.85 18.06
C GLN A 395 -23.66 -11.41 16.81
N LEU A 396 -23.42 -10.10 16.65
CA LEU A 396 -22.82 -9.50 15.47
C LEU A 396 -21.31 -9.68 15.42
N ALA A 397 -20.62 -9.64 16.58
CA ALA A 397 -19.17 -9.81 16.70
C ALA A 397 -18.65 -11.16 16.24
N LYS A 398 -19.51 -12.16 16.07
CA LYS A 398 -19.14 -13.46 15.49
C LYS A 398 -18.72 -13.36 14.01
N LYS A 399 -19.18 -12.31 13.31
CA LYS A 399 -18.95 -12.13 11.87
C LYS A 399 -18.29 -10.81 11.54
N TYR A 400 -18.52 -9.77 12.33
CA TYR A 400 -18.05 -8.41 12.06
C TYR A 400 -17.18 -7.90 13.18
N ASN A 401 -16.20 -7.07 12.88
CA ASN A 401 -15.48 -6.32 13.89
C ASN A 401 -16.40 -5.22 14.43
N CYS A 402 -16.84 -5.38 15.67
CA CYS A 402 -17.79 -4.49 16.36
C CYS A 402 -17.09 -3.74 17.50
N GLU A 403 -17.50 -2.51 17.74
CA GLU A 403 -17.11 -1.74 18.92
C GLU A 403 -18.33 -1.48 19.81
N PHE A 404 -18.17 -1.67 21.14
CA PHE A 404 -19.20 -1.37 22.13
C PHE A 404 -18.82 -0.09 22.88
N ASP A 405 -19.70 0.92 22.85
CA ASP A 405 -19.43 2.20 23.50
C ASP A 405 -20.65 2.71 24.31
N ASP A 406 -20.48 2.76 25.63
CA ASP A 406 -21.47 3.26 26.59
C ASP A 406 -21.07 4.58 27.26
N ARG A 407 -19.98 5.23 26.78
CA ARG A 407 -19.38 6.41 27.43
C ARG A 407 -19.90 7.72 26.89
N GLY A 408 -20.36 8.61 27.78
CA GLY A 408 -20.91 9.91 27.41
C GLY A 408 -22.33 9.84 26.85
N ASN A 409 -22.79 10.90 26.19
CA ASN A 409 -24.10 10.93 25.53
C ASN A 409 -24.04 10.29 24.13
N ILE A 410 -25.19 9.91 23.61
CA ILE A 410 -25.31 9.21 22.31
C ILE A 410 -24.71 10.01 21.14
N GLY A 411 -24.91 11.33 21.12
CA GLY A 411 -24.37 12.19 20.05
C GLY A 411 -22.83 12.16 20.01
N LYS A 412 -22.15 12.16 21.17
CA LYS A 412 -20.69 12.02 21.24
C LYS A 412 -20.21 10.65 20.80
N ARG A 413 -21.01 9.59 21.03
CA ARG A 413 -20.67 8.24 20.58
C ARG A 413 -20.76 8.12 19.07
N TYR A 414 -21.81 8.67 18.45
CA TYR A 414 -21.90 8.75 16.98
C TYR A 414 -20.70 9.49 16.39
N ARG A 415 -20.30 10.63 16.98
CA ARG A 415 -19.12 11.39 16.51
C ARG A 415 -17.84 10.57 16.54
N ARG A 416 -17.60 9.82 17.62
CA ARG A 416 -16.43 8.94 17.72
C ARG A 416 -16.42 7.86 16.64
N GLN A 417 -17.59 7.28 16.32
CA GLN A 417 -17.71 6.28 15.27
C GLN A 417 -17.56 6.89 13.88
N ASP A 418 -18.08 8.09 13.65
CA ASP A 418 -17.88 8.83 12.40
C ASP A 418 -16.38 9.13 12.17
N GLU A 419 -15.67 9.58 13.19
CA GLU A 419 -14.23 9.90 13.14
C GLU A 419 -13.33 8.70 12.83
N ILE A 420 -13.73 7.49 13.14
CA ILE A 420 -13.00 6.25 12.83
C ILE A 420 -13.55 5.52 11.61
N GLY A 421 -14.61 6.05 10.99
CA GLY A 421 -15.15 5.56 9.74
C GLY A 421 -16.06 4.34 9.86
N THR A 422 -16.66 4.11 11.02
CA THR A 422 -17.64 3.02 11.21
C THR A 422 -18.87 3.27 10.35
N PRO A 423 -19.22 2.39 9.39
CA PRO A 423 -20.31 2.65 8.45
C PRO A 423 -21.69 2.58 9.09
N PHE A 424 -21.88 1.77 10.13
CA PHE A 424 -23.17 1.58 10.78
C PHE A 424 -23.07 1.62 12.30
N CYS A 425 -24.03 2.30 12.94
CA CYS A 425 -24.19 2.29 14.39
C CYS A 425 -25.55 1.70 14.76
N VAL A 426 -25.54 0.74 15.68
CA VAL A 426 -26.73 0.11 16.24
C VAL A 426 -27.00 0.70 17.62
N THR A 427 -28.13 1.38 17.80
CA THR A 427 -28.54 1.92 19.08
C THR A 427 -29.61 1.01 19.69
N TYR A 428 -29.31 0.50 20.89
CA TYR A 428 -30.24 -0.22 21.72
C TYR A 428 -30.89 0.79 22.71
N ASP A 429 -32.17 1.01 22.62
CA ASP A 429 -32.94 2.00 23.38
C ASP A 429 -33.96 1.34 24.31
N PHE A 430 -34.78 2.14 25.00
CA PHE A 430 -35.78 1.63 25.92
C PHE A 430 -36.91 0.87 25.20
N ASP A 431 -37.29 1.29 23.99
CA ASP A 431 -38.31 0.62 23.19
C ASP A 431 -37.80 -0.77 22.72
N SER A 432 -36.49 -0.95 22.63
CA SER A 432 -35.87 -2.23 22.27
C SER A 432 -36.19 -3.37 23.24
N GLU A 433 -36.45 -3.05 24.51
CA GLU A 433 -36.87 -4.03 25.51
C GLU A 433 -38.30 -4.55 25.24
N GLU A 434 -39.14 -3.74 24.58
CA GLU A 434 -40.55 -4.06 24.31
C GLU A 434 -40.74 -4.64 22.90
N ASP A 435 -40.18 -3.98 21.88
CA ASP A 435 -40.41 -4.32 20.48
C ASP A 435 -39.34 -5.26 19.88
N HIS A 436 -38.29 -5.57 20.65
CA HIS A 436 -37.16 -6.41 20.20
C HIS A 436 -36.51 -5.93 18.88
N ALA A 437 -36.46 -4.60 18.67
CA ALA A 437 -35.83 -3.97 17.54
C ALA A 437 -34.81 -2.94 18.01
N VAL A 438 -33.91 -2.55 17.11
CA VAL A 438 -32.86 -1.55 17.36
C VAL A 438 -32.87 -0.50 16.26
N THR A 439 -32.31 0.67 16.54
CA THR A 439 -32.11 1.70 15.52
C THR A 439 -30.75 1.52 14.90
N VAL A 440 -30.67 1.39 13.55
CA VAL A 440 -29.45 1.36 12.77
C VAL A 440 -29.29 2.70 12.09
N ARG A 441 -28.16 3.38 12.36
CA ARG A 441 -27.78 4.64 11.72
C ARG A 441 -26.70 4.39 10.67
N ASP A 442 -26.93 4.91 9.49
CA ASP A 442 -25.94 5.00 8.42
C ASP A 442 -25.01 6.21 8.64
N ARG A 443 -23.70 6.02 8.51
CA ARG A 443 -22.69 7.08 8.70
C ARG A 443 -22.81 8.19 7.65
N ASP A 444 -23.00 7.82 6.39
CA ASP A 444 -22.88 8.74 5.27
C ASP A 444 -24.15 9.59 5.12
N THR A 445 -25.31 8.98 5.22
CA THR A 445 -26.62 9.68 5.12
C THR A 445 -27.12 10.23 6.45
N MET A 446 -26.60 9.72 7.58
CA MET A 446 -27.12 9.93 8.94
C MET A 446 -28.57 9.47 9.15
N GLU A 447 -29.16 8.81 8.16
CA GLU A 447 -30.50 8.23 8.28
C GLU A 447 -30.53 7.09 9.30
N GLN A 448 -31.67 6.94 9.94
CA GLN A 448 -31.89 5.93 10.97
C GLN A 448 -33.11 5.09 10.60
N VAL A 449 -32.94 3.78 10.68
CA VAL A 449 -34.00 2.81 10.41
C VAL A 449 -34.17 1.88 11.60
N ARG A 450 -35.42 1.49 11.88
CA ARG A 450 -35.75 0.53 12.96
C ARG A 450 -35.70 -0.89 12.38
N ILE A 451 -34.87 -1.76 12.95
CA ILE A 451 -34.65 -3.13 12.46
C ILE A 451 -34.89 -4.12 13.61
N PRO A 452 -35.74 -5.15 13.43
CA PRO A 452 -35.87 -6.25 14.40
C PRO A 452 -34.52 -6.94 14.65
N ILE A 453 -34.17 -7.23 15.90
CA ILE A 453 -32.90 -7.88 16.27
C ILE A 453 -32.72 -9.22 15.53
N SER A 454 -33.84 -9.95 15.30
CA SER A 454 -33.81 -11.19 14.52
C SER A 454 -33.40 -11.03 13.07
N GLU A 455 -33.53 -9.85 12.48
CA GLU A 455 -33.25 -9.54 11.08
C GLU A 455 -31.86 -8.87 10.89
N LEU A 456 -31.19 -8.45 11.98
CA LEU A 456 -29.88 -7.77 11.89
C LEU A 456 -28.84 -8.56 11.11
N LYS A 457 -28.84 -9.88 11.24
CA LYS A 457 -27.88 -10.72 10.53
C LYS A 457 -28.05 -10.62 9.01
N SER A 458 -29.25 -10.78 8.50
CA SER A 458 -29.56 -10.69 7.06
C SER A 458 -29.37 -9.25 6.55
N TYR A 459 -29.78 -8.26 7.34
CA TYR A 459 -29.57 -6.85 7.01
C TYR A 459 -28.09 -6.51 6.80
N PHE A 460 -27.20 -6.91 7.71
CA PHE A 460 -25.77 -6.64 7.57
C PHE A 460 -25.09 -7.56 6.57
N GLU A 461 -25.59 -8.77 6.32
CA GLU A 461 -25.12 -9.61 5.22
C GLU A 461 -25.30 -8.94 3.86
N GLU A 462 -26.41 -8.25 3.66
CA GLU A 462 -26.67 -7.47 2.45
C GLU A 462 -25.76 -6.23 2.37
N LYS A 463 -25.60 -5.49 3.48
CA LYS A 463 -24.80 -4.25 3.55
C LYS A 463 -23.28 -4.47 3.39
N PHE A 464 -22.77 -5.65 3.73
CA PHE A 464 -21.36 -6.02 3.65
C PHE A 464 -21.06 -7.09 2.58
N ASN A 465 -21.97 -7.26 1.63
CA ASN A 465 -21.76 -8.14 0.49
C ASN A 465 -21.05 -7.34 -0.64
N PHE A 466 -19.75 -7.58 -0.83
CA PHE A 466 -18.89 -6.88 -1.80
C PHE A 466 -18.20 -7.86 -2.72
#